data_c4295be8a2a8cfbad28daf6c736c9b85
#
_entry.id   c4295be8a2a8cfbad28daf6c736c9b85
#
_cell.length_a   1.000
_cell.length_b   1.000
_cell.length_c   1.000
_cell.angle_alpha   90.00
_cell.angle_beta   90.00
_cell.angle_gamma   90.00
#
_symmetry.space_group_name_H-M   'P 1'
#
loop_
_entity.id
_entity.type
_entity.pdbx_description
1 polymer ?
#
loop_
_entity_poly.entity_id
_entity_poly.type
_entity_poly.pdbx_seq_one_letter_code
_entity_poly.pdbx_strand_id
1 'polypeptide(L)'
;MEYPDGIDLQPSLSQQVWKDKYDFKPSADLIKTVTCKTNEMYFVENVFMNNCNQGIPVLACFSHEYIYGFIQEQFSTSGAEKLEIVNVDFHADYYNDNVKNDTQDCGNWCYFIKQEIPNTKITWIAPENYVELYEEQDYSGIDKITTDLSILKQNDYDAVFLCRSDNWLPPHLDNHFQQFLHFFCGYFSQGKIQRIITEPRDYPKEPTF
;
A
#
# COMPACT_ATOMS: atom_id res chain seq x y z
N MET A 1 16.81 -2.00 -14.02
CA MET A 1 15.74 -2.80 -14.62
C MET A 1 14.45 -2.12 -14.15
N GLU A 2 13.82 -1.40 -15.07
CA GLU A 2 12.54 -0.75 -14.78
C GLU A 2 11.47 -1.84 -14.87
N TYR A 3 10.57 -1.87 -13.89
CA TYR A 3 9.37 -2.69 -14.02
C TYR A 3 8.47 -2.06 -15.09
N PRO A 4 7.77 -2.85 -15.90
CA PRO A 4 6.71 -2.30 -16.72
C PRO A 4 5.70 -1.61 -15.81
N ASP A 5 5.39 -0.36 -16.11
CA ASP A 5 4.47 0.44 -15.32
C ASP A 5 3.13 -0.29 -15.11
N GLY A 6 2.66 -0.33 -13.88
CA GLY A 6 1.32 -0.80 -13.52
C GLY A 6 1.12 -2.32 -13.49
N ILE A 7 2.15 -3.15 -13.57
CA ILE A 7 1.98 -4.60 -13.50
C ILE A 7 2.72 -5.15 -12.27
N ASP A 8 1.98 -5.68 -11.32
CA ASP A 8 2.55 -6.47 -10.24
C ASP A 8 3.02 -7.84 -10.77
N LEU A 9 4.27 -8.15 -10.49
CA LEU A 9 4.85 -9.44 -10.84
C LEU A 9 4.26 -10.53 -9.94
N GLN A 10 4.13 -11.71 -10.48
CA GLN A 10 3.83 -12.89 -9.67
C GLN A 10 4.88 -13.05 -8.54
N PRO A 11 4.51 -13.52 -7.34
CA PRO A 11 5.40 -13.57 -6.18
C PRO A 11 6.75 -14.25 -6.44
N SER A 12 6.76 -15.33 -7.23
CA SER A 12 7.99 -16.05 -7.59
C SER A 12 8.94 -15.21 -8.46
N LEU A 13 8.39 -14.42 -9.37
CA LEU A 13 9.19 -13.54 -10.24
C LEU A 13 9.70 -12.33 -9.46
N SER A 14 8.87 -11.75 -8.62
CA SER A 14 9.27 -10.68 -7.70
C SER A 14 10.44 -11.12 -6.81
N GLN A 15 10.37 -12.31 -6.23
CA GLN A 15 11.45 -12.88 -5.43
C GLN A 15 12.76 -13.04 -6.23
N GLN A 16 12.68 -13.52 -7.47
CA GLN A 16 13.86 -13.66 -8.33
C GLN A 16 14.49 -12.30 -8.66
N VAL A 17 13.67 -11.29 -8.98
CA VAL A 17 14.15 -9.93 -9.26
C VAL A 17 14.86 -9.33 -8.04
N TRP A 18 14.32 -9.51 -6.84
CA TRP A 18 14.98 -9.05 -5.62
C TRP A 18 16.29 -9.77 -5.38
N LYS A 19 16.34 -11.09 -5.60
CA LYS A 19 17.57 -11.86 -5.50
C LYS A 19 18.63 -11.30 -6.43
N ASP A 20 18.31 -11.09 -7.71
CA ASP A 20 19.24 -10.54 -8.70
C ASP A 20 19.74 -9.14 -8.30
N LYS A 21 18.87 -8.30 -7.73
CA LYS A 21 19.23 -6.97 -7.21
C LYS A 21 20.21 -7.05 -6.02
N TYR A 22 20.03 -8.01 -5.11
CA TYR A 22 20.95 -8.21 -3.98
C TYR A 22 22.27 -8.86 -4.39
N ASP A 23 22.28 -9.70 -5.41
CA ASP A 23 23.50 -10.32 -5.95
C ASP A 23 24.38 -9.31 -6.70
N PHE A 24 23.80 -8.20 -7.19
CA PHE A 24 24.54 -7.12 -7.82
C PHE A 24 24.95 -6.06 -6.77
N LYS A 25 26.20 -6.06 -6.36
CA LYS A 25 26.71 -5.25 -5.24
C LYS A 25 26.29 -3.78 -5.23
N PRO A 26 26.39 -2.99 -6.33
CA PRO A 26 25.96 -1.60 -6.33
C PRO A 26 24.48 -1.43 -5.99
N SER A 27 23.61 -2.32 -6.48
CA SER A 27 22.18 -2.30 -6.14
C SER A 27 21.97 -2.71 -4.69
N ALA A 28 22.66 -3.74 -4.20
CA ALA A 28 22.56 -4.21 -2.82
C ALA A 28 22.95 -3.11 -1.83
N ASP A 29 24.03 -2.39 -2.09
CA ASP A 29 24.47 -1.29 -1.22
C ASP A 29 23.43 -0.15 -1.16
N LEU A 30 22.79 0.17 -2.29
CA LEU A 30 21.71 1.16 -2.33
C LEU A 30 20.44 0.66 -1.62
N ILE A 31 20.00 -0.57 -1.88
CA ILE A 31 18.80 -1.18 -1.30
C ILE A 31 18.91 -1.21 0.24
N LYS A 32 20.07 -1.53 0.79
CA LYS A 32 20.31 -1.58 2.23
C LYS A 32 20.20 -0.20 2.92
N THR A 33 20.23 0.89 2.18
CA THR A 33 19.99 2.23 2.73
C THR A 33 18.50 2.50 3.00
N VAL A 34 17.60 1.71 2.40
CA VAL A 34 16.16 1.82 2.64
C VAL A 34 15.84 1.28 4.02
N THR A 35 15.28 2.10 4.87
CA THR A 35 14.97 1.76 6.26
C THR A 35 13.51 2.06 6.58
N CYS A 36 12.97 1.35 7.57
CA CYS A 36 11.65 1.63 8.08
C CYS A 36 11.67 2.82 9.06
N LYS A 37 10.73 3.75 8.88
CA LYS A 37 10.50 4.86 9.82
C LYS A 37 9.63 4.36 10.99
N THR A 38 10.25 3.72 11.96
CA THR A 38 9.56 3.08 13.11
C THR A 38 8.66 4.03 13.89
N ASN A 39 9.03 5.30 14.03
CA ASN A 39 8.19 6.27 14.72
C ASN A 39 6.88 6.54 13.98
N GLU A 40 6.92 6.53 12.65
CA GLU A 40 5.72 6.67 11.82
C GLU A 40 4.85 5.42 11.90
N MET A 41 5.44 4.23 11.95
CA MET A 41 4.70 2.99 12.20
C MET A 41 3.94 3.05 13.53
N TYR A 42 4.60 3.38 14.63
CA TYR A 42 3.95 3.52 15.94
C TYR A 42 2.88 4.60 15.96
N PHE A 43 3.08 5.68 15.21
CA PHE A 43 2.06 6.71 15.06
C PHE A 43 0.80 6.14 14.39
N VAL A 44 0.95 5.41 13.29
CA VAL A 44 -0.16 4.78 12.56
C VAL A 44 -0.87 3.75 13.44
N GLU A 45 -0.15 2.88 14.15
CA GLU A 45 -0.72 1.94 15.12
C GLU A 45 -1.58 2.64 16.17
N ASN A 46 -1.10 3.75 16.74
CA ASN A 46 -1.84 4.53 17.74
C ASN A 46 -3.09 5.19 17.13
N VAL A 47 -3.03 5.64 15.89
CA VAL A 47 -4.21 6.17 15.19
C VAL A 47 -5.29 5.10 15.07
N PHE A 48 -4.92 3.92 14.60
CA PHE A 48 -5.89 2.83 14.43
C PHE A 48 -6.50 2.37 15.76
N MET A 49 -5.71 2.30 16.85
CA MET A 49 -6.24 1.99 18.18
C MET A 49 -7.31 2.98 18.64
N ASN A 50 -7.23 4.24 18.22
CA ASN A 50 -8.13 5.30 18.70
C ASN A 50 -9.29 5.59 17.75
N ASN A 51 -9.13 5.31 16.44
CA ASN A 51 -10.05 5.73 15.39
C ASN A 51 -10.72 4.57 14.65
N CYS A 52 -10.47 3.32 15.07
CA CYS A 52 -11.09 2.15 14.46
C CYS A 52 -11.78 1.28 15.49
N ASN A 53 -12.93 0.75 15.14
CA ASN A 53 -13.57 -0.31 15.91
C ASN A 53 -12.86 -1.64 15.71
N GLN A 54 -12.79 -2.48 16.74
CA GLN A 54 -12.12 -3.79 16.64
C GLN A 54 -12.73 -4.76 15.62
N GLY A 55 -13.98 -4.53 15.23
CA GLY A 55 -14.73 -5.39 14.30
C GLY A 55 -14.64 -5.01 12.83
N ILE A 56 -13.84 -4.01 12.44
CA ILE A 56 -13.74 -3.61 11.04
C ILE A 56 -13.02 -4.66 10.19
N PRO A 57 -13.38 -4.77 8.90
CA PRO A 57 -12.67 -5.64 7.97
C PRO A 57 -11.24 -5.13 7.70
N VAL A 58 -10.31 -6.06 7.67
CA VAL A 58 -8.90 -5.81 7.34
C VAL A 58 -8.48 -6.78 6.24
N LEU A 59 -7.97 -6.26 5.13
CA LEU A 59 -7.31 -7.07 4.12
C LEU A 59 -5.80 -6.80 4.18
N ALA A 60 -5.02 -7.86 4.36
CA ALA A 60 -3.57 -7.81 4.28
C ALA A 60 -3.08 -8.66 3.09
N CYS A 61 -2.33 -8.04 2.18
CA CYS A 61 -1.91 -8.68 0.93
C CYS A 61 -0.51 -8.25 0.48
N PHE A 62 -0.04 -8.82 -0.62
CA PHE A 62 1.28 -8.54 -1.19
C PHE A 62 1.25 -7.57 -2.38
N SER A 63 0.06 -7.24 -2.91
CA SER A 63 -0.12 -6.40 -4.10
C SER A 63 -1.29 -5.44 -3.94
N HIS A 64 -1.18 -4.23 -4.48
CA HIS A 64 -2.27 -3.26 -4.59
C HIS A 64 -3.37 -3.70 -5.57
N GLU A 65 -3.15 -4.70 -6.39
CA GLU A 65 -4.17 -5.28 -7.27
C GLU A 65 -5.46 -5.68 -6.52
N TYR A 66 -5.33 -6.07 -5.26
CA TYR A 66 -6.47 -6.51 -4.43
C TYR A 66 -7.31 -5.38 -3.84
N ILE A 67 -6.81 -4.13 -3.84
CA ILE A 67 -7.49 -3.01 -3.15
C ILE A 67 -8.82 -2.65 -3.81
N TYR A 68 -8.87 -2.69 -5.13
CA TYR A 68 -10.08 -2.35 -5.89
C TYR A 68 -11.26 -3.27 -5.51
N GLY A 69 -11.07 -4.58 -5.59
CA GLY A 69 -12.11 -5.55 -5.21
C GLY A 69 -12.48 -5.45 -3.72
N PHE A 70 -11.51 -5.21 -2.85
CA PHE A 70 -11.77 -5.00 -1.42
C PHE A 70 -12.64 -3.77 -1.17
N ILE A 71 -12.34 -2.63 -1.79
CA ILE A 71 -13.15 -1.41 -1.65
C ILE A 71 -14.57 -1.64 -2.16
N GLN A 72 -14.74 -2.25 -3.33
CA GLN A 72 -16.06 -2.55 -3.88
C GLN A 72 -16.90 -3.44 -2.95
N GLU A 73 -16.31 -4.49 -2.39
CA GLU A 73 -16.97 -5.37 -1.43
C GLU A 73 -17.43 -4.60 -0.19
N GLN A 74 -16.53 -3.81 0.42
CA GLN A 74 -16.85 -3.08 1.63
C GLN A 74 -17.91 -2.00 1.37
N PHE A 75 -17.79 -1.25 0.29
CA PHE A 75 -18.74 -0.20 -0.07
C PHE A 75 -20.13 -0.78 -0.37
N SER A 76 -20.22 -1.87 -1.14
CA SER A 76 -21.51 -2.49 -1.47
C SER A 76 -22.24 -3.08 -0.25
N THR A 77 -21.49 -3.54 0.75
CA THR A 77 -22.05 -4.13 1.97
C THR A 77 -22.41 -3.12 3.04
N SER A 78 -21.78 -1.95 3.02
CA SER A 78 -22.00 -0.89 4.01
C SER A 78 -23.31 -0.14 3.85
N GLY A 79 -23.87 -0.09 2.62
CA GLY A 79 -25.00 0.77 2.27
C GLY A 79 -24.66 2.27 2.29
N ALA A 80 -23.38 2.63 2.31
CA ALA A 80 -22.92 4.01 2.31
C ALA A 80 -23.21 4.70 0.95
N GLU A 81 -23.50 5.99 1.00
CA GLU A 81 -23.70 6.82 -0.20
C GLU A 81 -22.42 7.56 -0.62
N LYS A 82 -21.41 7.56 0.23
CA LYS A 82 -20.12 8.25 0.05
C LYS A 82 -18.98 7.33 0.42
N LEU A 83 -17.88 7.51 -0.26
CA LEU A 83 -16.64 6.81 0.02
C LEU A 83 -15.52 7.84 0.26
N GLU A 84 -14.83 7.73 1.38
CA GLU A 84 -13.63 8.51 1.67
C GLU A 84 -12.45 7.56 1.84
N ILE A 85 -11.39 7.78 1.06
CA ILE A 85 -10.19 6.94 1.05
C ILE A 85 -9.01 7.79 1.49
N VAL A 86 -8.21 7.28 2.41
CA VAL A 86 -6.89 7.82 2.73
C VAL A 86 -5.85 6.81 2.28
N ASN A 87 -5.15 7.14 1.20
CA ASN A 87 -4.05 6.34 0.66
C ASN A 87 -2.72 6.83 1.24
N VAL A 88 -2.04 5.97 2.01
CA VAL A 88 -0.69 6.22 2.54
C VAL A 88 0.26 5.36 1.72
N ASP A 89 0.79 5.93 0.66
CA ASP A 89 1.61 5.21 -0.29
C ASP A 89 2.65 6.11 -0.94
N PHE A 90 3.68 5.47 -1.50
CA PHE A 90 4.68 6.15 -2.31
C PHE A 90 4.09 6.70 -3.61
N HIS A 91 3.11 6.01 -4.22
CA HIS A 91 2.42 6.39 -5.44
C HIS A 91 0.98 6.83 -5.16
N ALA A 92 0.44 7.67 -6.03
CA ALA A 92 -0.96 8.09 -5.96
C ALA A 92 -1.94 7.03 -6.44
N ASP A 93 -1.47 6.04 -7.21
CA ASP A 93 -2.26 4.99 -7.86
C ASP A 93 -3.43 5.53 -8.71
N TYR A 94 -3.19 6.66 -9.35
CA TYR A 94 -4.11 7.36 -10.24
C TYR A 94 -3.51 7.53 -11.64
N TYR A 95 -2.85 6.49 -12.16
CA TYR A 95 -2.21 6.55 -13.47
C TYR A 95 -3.26 6.49 -14.60
N ASN A 96 -3.38 7.58 -15.33
CA ASN A 96 -4.35 7.73 -16.41
C ASN A 96 -3.84 7.12 -17.74
N ASP A 97 -2.53 7.03 -17.92
CA ASP A 97 -1.94 6.55 -19.18
C ASP A 97 -2.19 5.07 -19.45
N ASN A 98 -2.38 4.26 -18.41
CA ASN A 98 -2.67 2.83 -18.53
C ASN A 98 -4.16 2.52 -18.75
N VAL A 99 -5.04 3.50 -18.60
CA VAL A 99 -6.50 3.34 -18.78
C VAL A 99 -6.88 3.07 -20.24
N LYS A 100 -5.96 3.21 -21.18
CA LYS A 100 -6.22 2.96 -22.63
C LYS A 100 -6.76 1.56 -22.94
N ASN A 101 -6.63 0.61 -22.00
CA ASN A 101 -7.09 -0.76 -22.19
C ASN A 101 -8.27 -1.15 -21.30
N ASP A 102 -8.93 -0.22 -20.61
CA ASP A 102 -10.01 -0.47 -19.64
C ASP A 102 -9.68 -1.57 -18.60
N THR A 103 -8.40 -1.71 -18.26
CA THR A 103 -7.93 -2.75 -17.34
C THR A 103 -7.45 -2.12 -16.05
N GLN A 104 -8.07 -2.53 -14.95
CA GLN A 104 -7.62 -2.14 -13.61
C GLN A 104 -6.32 -2.88 -13.24
N ASP A 105 -5.38 -2.16 -12.64
CA ASP A 105 -4.11 -2.66 -12.13
C ASP A 105 -3.73 -2.02 -10.78
N CYS A 106 -2.54 -2.33 -10.27
CA CYS A 106 -2.06 -1.82 -8.98
C CYS A 106 -1.79 -0.31 -8.96
N GLY A 107 -1.56 0.33 -10.10
CA GLY A 107 -1.22 1.75 -10.19
C GLY A 107 -2.39 2.66 -10.61
N ASN A 108 -3.57 2.12 -10.94
CA ASN A 108 -4.69 2.90 -11.45
C ASN A 108 -6.03 2.65 -10.73
N TRP A 109 -6.03 1.89 -9.64
CA TRP A 109 -7.26 1.54 -8.91
C TRP A 109 -8.04 2.78 -8.41
N CYS A 110 -7.34 3.86 -8.04
CA CYS A 110 -7.97 5.12 -7.65
C CYS A 110 -8.84 5.71 -8.77
N TYR A 111 -8.37 5.65 -10.00
CA TYR A 111 -9.13 6.11 -11.16
C TYR A 111 -10.42 5.30 -11.32
N PHE A 112 -10.34 3.97 -11.34
CA PHE A 112 -11.51 3.12 -11.53
C PHE A 112 -12.54 3.25 -10.40
N ILE A 113 -12.11 3.34 -9.15
CA ILE A 113 -13.00 3.58 -8.01
C ILE A 113 -13.79 4.89 -8.17
N LYS A 114 -13.14 5.97 -8.61
CA LYS A 114 -13.83 7.25 -8.84
C LYS A 114 -14.83 7.21 -10.00
N GLN A 115 -14.56 6.40 -11.02
CA GLN A 115 -15.52 6.23 -12.13
C GLN A 115 -16.77 5.47 -11.68
N GLU A 116 -16.63 4.47 -10.82
CA GLU A 116 -17.74 3.63 -10.39
C GLU A 116 -18.50 4.20 -9.20
N ILE A 117 -17.82 4.93 -8.31
CA ILE A 117 -18.41 5.53 -7.11
C ILE A 117 -18.19 7.06 -7.19
N PRO A 118 -19.11 7.80 -7.86
CA PRO A 118 -18.89 9.23 -8.18
C PRO A 118 -18.70 10.14 -6.97
N ASN A 119 -19.19 9.74 -5.78
CA ASN A 119 -19.02 10.51 -4.54
C ASN A 119 -17.78 10.13 -3.74
N THR A 120 -16.79 9.47 -4.40
CA THR A 120 -15.52 9.12 -3.76
C THR A 120 -14.62 10.33 -3.60
N LYS A 121 -14.08 10.50 -2.39
CA LYS A 121 -12.97 11.42 -2.11
C LYS A 121 -11.72 10.64 -1.79
N ILE A 122 -10.60 11.03 -2.39
CA ILE A 122 -9.31 10.41 -2.18
C ILE A 122 -8.32 11.44 -1.64
N THR A 123 -7.80 11.15 -0.46
CA THR A 123 -6.65 11.86 0.11
C THR A 123 -5.42 10.99 -0.06
N TRP A 124 -4.41 11.48 -0.75
CA TRP A 124 -3.11 10.84 -0.84
C TRP A 124 -2.14 11.47 0.15
N ILE A 125 -1.61 10.66 1.07
CA ILE A 125 -0.49 11.03 1.93
C ILE A 125 0.78 10.59 1.21
N ALA A 126 1.37 11.56 0.51
CA ALA A 126 2.51 11.37 -0.36
C ALA A 126 3.84 11.40 0.41
N PRO A 127 4.94 10.88 -0.15
CA PRO A 127 6.27 11.10 0.40
C PRO A 127 6.65 12.60 0.38
N GLU A 128 7.55 13.01 1.28
CA GLU A 128 7.93 14.42 1.45
C GLU A 128 8.45 15.09 0.15
N ASN A 129 9.07 14.30 -0.72
CA ASN A 129 9.66 14.76 -1.98
C ASN A 129 8.82 14.38 -3.22
N TYR A 130 7.51 14.14 -3.07
CA TYR A 130 6.66 13.66 -4.17
C TYR A 130 6.65 14.60 -5.39
N VAL A 131 6.70 15.92 -5.17
CA VAL A 131 6.71 16.91 -6.24
C VAL A 131 7.93 16.74 -7.15
N GLU A 132 9.11 16.51 -6.56
CA GLU A 132 10.35 16.30 -7.31
C GLU A 132 10.35 15.00 -8.11
N LEU A 133 9.62 13.98 -7.61
CA LEU A 133 9.57 12.67 -8.22
C LEU A 133 8.51 12.55 -9.32
N TYR A 134 7.46 13.39 -9.29
CA TYR A 134 6.25 13.20 -10.09
C TYR A 134 5.73 14.49 -10.74
N GLU A 135 6.61 15.41 -11.15
CA GLU A 135 6.24 16.72 -11.71
C GLU A 135 5.32 16.64 -12.95
N GLU A 136 5.35 15.54 -13.70
CA GLU A 136 4.61 15.38 -14.96
C GLU A 136 3.31 14.55 -14.81
N GLN A 137 2.92 14.14 -13.60
CA GLN A 137 1.75 13.28 -13.41
C GLN A 137 0.46 14.07 -13.26
N ASP A 138 -0.63 13.52 -13.82
CA ASP A 138 -1.98 14.04 -13.62
C ASP A 138 -2.55 13.54 -12.28
N TYR A 139 -2.70 14.45 -11.33
CA TYR A 139 -3.32 14.20 -10.03
C TYR A 139 -4.76 14.73 -9.93
N SER A 140 -5.38 15.10 -11.05
CA SER A 140 -6.71 15.75 -11.06
C SER A 140 -7.81 14.93 -10.38
N GLY A 141 -7.63 13.62 -10.28
CA GLY A 141 -8.54 12.72 -9.59
C GLY A 141 -8.29 12.58 -8.08
N ILE A 142 -7.19 13.11 -7.55
CA ILE A 142 -6.89 13.13 -6.12
C ILE A 142 -7.45 14.42 -5.52
N ASP A 143 -8.36 14.30 -4.56
CA ASP A 143 -9.04 15.46 -3.96
C ASP A 143 -8.12 16.24 -3.01
N LYS A 144 -7.19 15.56 -2.37
CA LYS A 144 -6.22 16.17 -1.46
C LYS A 144 -4.90 15.42 -1.49
N ILE A 145 -3.80 16.18 -1.62
CA ILE A 145 -2.43 15.69 -1.49
C ILE A 145 -1.80 16.33 -0.26
N THR A 146 -1.14 15.55 0.57
CA THR A 146 -0.45 16.01 1.77
C THR A 146 0.70 15.09 2.12
N THR A 147 1.69 15.60 2.86
CA THR A 147 2.76 14.81 3.48
C THR A 147 2.54 14.62 5.00
N ASP A 148 1.44 15.18 5.51
CA ASP A 148 1.14 15.20 6.95
C ASP A 148 0.33 13.97 7.37
N LEU A 149 1.00 13.00 8.00
CA LEU A 149 0.38 11.81 8.59
C LEU A 149 -0.67 12.14 9.68
N SER A 150 -0.63 13.33 10.28
CA SER A 150 -1.58 13.69 11.35
C SER A 150 -3.02 13.72 10.88
N ILE A 151 -3.24 13.82 9.58
CA ILE A 151 -4.56 13.74 8.95
C ILE A 151 -5.29 12.42 9.27
N LEU A 152 -4.55 11.34 9.48
CA LEU A 152 -5.13 10.05 9.87
C LEU A 152 -5.94 10.11 11.18
N LYS A 153 -5.64 11.07 12.06
CA LYS A 153 -6.38 11.27 13.32
C LYS A 153 -7.75 11.95 13.16
N GLN A 154 -8.03 12.46 11.97
CA GLN A 154 -9.23 13.27 11.72
C GLN A 154 -10.43 12.44 11.31
N ASN A 155 -10.24 11.13 11.06
CA ASN A 155 -11.25 10.24 10.54
C ASN A 155 -11.42 9.01 11.43
N ASP A 156 -12.65 8.50 11.48
CA ASP A 156 -12.91 7.12 11.89
C ASP A 156 -12.86 6.23 10.66
N TYR A 157 -12.37 5.00 10.81
CA TYR A 157 -12.15 4.08 9.69
C TYR A 157 -13.06 2.86 9.82
N ASP A 158 -13.73 2.52 8.71
CA ASP A 158 -14.64 1.37 8.61
C ASP A 158 -13.97 0.13 8.00
N ALA A 159 -12.85 0.30 7.33
CA ALA A 159 -12.07 -0.80 6.75
C ALA A 159 -10.59 -0.41 6.62
N VAL A 160 -9.70 -1.40 6.61
CA VAL A 160 -8.25 -1.20 6.46
C VAL A 160 -7.68 -2.15 5.41
N PHE A 161 -6.91 -1.58 4.49
CA PHE A 161 -6.11 -2.32 3.52
C PHE A 161 -4.63 -2.17 3.85
N LEU A 162 -3.93 -3.30 3.99
CA LEU A 162 -2.50 -3.35 4.27
C LEU A 162 -1.78 -4.06 3.13
N CYS A 163 -0.89 -3.36 2.43
CA CYS A 163 -0.11 -3.94 1.36
C CYS A 163 1.37 -4.04 1.71
N ARG A 164 1.96 -5.24 1.52
CA ARG A 164 3.41 -5.41 1.60
C ARG A 164 4.12 -4.89 0.36
N SER A 165 3.40 -4.81 -0.76
CA SER A 165 3.93 -4.31 -2.03
C SER A 165 5.22 -5.03 -2.47
N ASP A 166 5.12 -6.33 -2.70
CA ASP A 166 6.27 -7.24 -2.89
C ASP A 166 7.23 -6.83 -4.00
N ASN A 167 6.75 -6.11 -4.99
CA ASN A 167 7.59 -5.62 -6.09
C ASN A 167 8.44 -4.41 -5.71
N TRP A 168 7.99 -3.62 -4.74
CA TRP A 168 8.57 -2.33 -4.40
C TRP A 168 9.29 -2.34 -3.05
N LEU A 169 8.76 -3.07 -2.06
CA LEU A 169 9.35 -3.15 -0.74
C LEU A 169 10.51 -4.15 -0.72
N PRO A 170 11.74 -3.73 -0.36
CA PRO A 170 12.88 -4.64 -0.23
C PRO A 170 12.61 -5.74 0.82
N PRO A 171 12.93 -7.02 0.51
CA PRO A 171 12.67 -8.15 1.41
C PRO A 171 13.27 -8.06 2.82
N HIS A 172 14.37 -7.31 3.01
CA HIS A 172 14.93 -7.11 4.34
C HIS A 172 14.02 -6.32 5.30
N LEU A 173 12.97 -5.65 4.76
CA LEU A 173 11.95 -4.94 5.53
C LEU A 173 10.72 -5.80 5.86
N ASP A 174 10.64 -7.03 5.38
CA ASP A 174 9.49 -7.92 5.62
C ASP A 174 9.20 -8.12 7.11
N ASN A 175 10.22 -8.13 7.96
CA ASN A 175 10.03 -8.22 9.41
C ASN A 175 9.25 -7.03 9.98
N HIS A 176 9.44 -5.82 9.47
CA HIS A 176 8.69 -4.64 9.90
C HIS A 176 7.22 -4.76 9.48
N PHE A 177 6.97 -5.22 8.24
CA PHE A 177 5.60 -5.48 7.80
C PHE A 177 4.94 -6.57 8.65
N GLN A 178 5.64 -7.65 8.98
CA GLN A 178 5.11 -8.71 9.83
C GLN A 178 4.80 -8.23 11.26
N GLN A 179 5.61 -7.35 11.83
CA GLN A 179 5.32 -6.71 13.13
C GLN A 179 4.05 -5.87 13.06
N PHE A 180 3.91 -5.06 12.02
CA PHE A 180 2.75 -4.23 11.78
C PHE A 180 1.49 -5.09 11.58
N LEU A 181 1.58 -6.13 10.77
CA LEU A 181 0.51 -7.09 10.58
C LEU A 181 0.14 -7.81 11.88
N HIS A 182 1.12 -8.17 12.69
CA HIS A 182 0.88 -8.82 13.99
C HIS A 182 0.09 -7.90 14.93
N PHE A 183 0.44 -6.61 14.96
CA PHE A 183 -0.33 -5.61 15.68
C PHE A 183 -1.80 -5.59 15.22
N PHE A 184 -2.05 -5.48 13.91
CA PHE A 184 -3.41 -5.49 13.38
C PHE A 184 -4.17 -6.77 13.70
N CYS A 185 -3.52 -7.94 13.58
CA CYS A 185 -4.14 -9.21 13.94
C CYS A 185 -4.49 -9.32 15.42
N GLY A 186 -3.67 -8.75 16.29
CA GLY A 186 -3.92 -8.72 17.73
C GLY A 186 -5.05 -7.77 18.10
N TYR A 187 -5.04 -6.57 17.52
CA TYR A 187 -6.02 -5.53 17.82
C TYR A 187 -7.39 -5.82 17.21
N PHE A 188 -7.42 -6.22 15.92
CA PHE A 188 -8.67 -6.49 15.19
C PHE A 188 -9.08 -7.96 15.23
N SER A 189 -8.69 -8.72 16.27
CA SER A 189 -8.96 -10.16 16.39
C SER A 189 -10.45 -10.54 16.35
N GLN A 190 -11.34 -9.58 16.62
CA GLN A 190 -12.80 -9.74 16.51
C GLN A 190 -13.33 -9.39 15.12
N GLY A 191 -12.50 -8.83 14.24
CA GLY A 191 -12.86 -8.45 12.87
C GLY A 191 -12.62 -9.57 11.87
N LYS A 192 -13.06 -9.33 10.63
CA LYS A 192 -12.78 -10.22 9.50
C LYS A 192 -11.41 -9.87 8.92
N ILE A 193 -10.35 -10.52 9.39
CA ILE A 193 -9.03 -10.37 8.79
C ILE A 193 -8.89 -11.37 7.66
N GLN A 194 -8.82 -10.86 6.43
CA GLN A 194 -8.45 -11.64 5.25
C GLN A 194 -6.95 -11.47 5.00
N ARG A 195 -6.28 -12.56 4.69
CA ARG A 195 -4.86 -12.57 4.35
C ARG A 195 -4.63 -13.18 2.99
N ILE A 196 -4.07 -12.39 2.09
CA ILE A 196 -3.58 -12.83 0.78
C ILE A 196 -2.08 -12.52 0.75
N ILE A 197 -1.34 -13.05 1.72
CA ILE A 197 0.09 -12.81 1.85
C ILE A 197 0.81 -14.12 1.76
N THR A 198 1.84 -14.15 0.94
CA THR A 198 2.81 -15.24 0.92
C THR A 198 3.70 -15.20 2.16
N GLU A 199 4.34 -16.33 2.45
CA GLU A 199 5.39 -16.43 3.47
C GLU A 199 6.45 -15.32 3.29
N PRO A 200 7.23 -15.00 4.34
CA PRO A 200 8.34 -14.07 4.23
C PRO A 200 9.23 -14.43 3.04
N ARG A 201 9.64 -13.40 2.30
CA ARG A 201 10.52 -13.61 1.14
C ARG A 201 11.93 -13.93 1.59
N ASP A 202 12.55 -14.90 0.94
CA ASP A 202 13.99 -15.15 1.12
C ASP A 202 14.79 -14.00 0.49
N TYR A 203 15.69 -13.43 1.25
CA TYR A 203 16.72 -12.53 0.74
C TYR A 203 18.09 -13.05 1.16
N PRO A 204 19.16 -12.77 0.40
CA PRO A 204 20.48 -13.22 0.78
C PRO A 204 20.83 -12.69 2.16
N LYS A 205 21.05 -13.61 3.11
CA LYS A 205 21.63 -13.25 4.41
C LYS A 205 23.00 -12.64 4.14
N GLU A 206 23.36 -11.59 4.86
CA GLU A 206 24.71 -11.10 4.78
C GLU A 206 25.67 -12.25 5.02
N PRO A 207 26.74 -12.39 4.19
CA PRO A 207 27.77 -13.34 4.53
C PRO A 207 28.26 -12.98 5.94
N THR A 208 28.08 -13.88 6.87
CA THR A 208 28.70 -13.80 8.20
C THR A 208 30.20 -13.92 7.99
N PHE A 209 30.90 -12.78 8.02
CA PHE A 209 32.36 -12.76 8.05
C PHE A 209 32.86 -13.03 9.47
#